data_8ef45742e146b8ba2417397b91ab7201
#
_entry.id   8ef45742e146b8ba2417397b91ab7201
#
_cell.length_a   1.000
_cell.length_b   1.000
_cell.length_c   1.000
_cell.angle_alpha   90.00
_cell.angle_beta   90.00
_cell.angle_gamma   90.00
#
_symmetry.space_group_name_H-M   'P 1'
#
loop_
_entity.id
_entity.type
_entity.pdbx_description
1 polymer ?
#
loop_
_entity_poly.entity_id
_entity_poly.type
_entity_poly.pdbx_seq_one_letter_code
_entity_poly.pdbx_strand_id
1 'polypeptide(L)'
;GCGKCAALCPQGAVDASTFDVDRSKCTRCGVCASKCYANAKKMAGRKVTLREMMDLIEKDRIFYTNSGGGVTIGGGESTAQHEFVEELLKACRASHIHTAIETCGYGKWDDIKGVFDNTDQVFFDLKAIDTRLHRDLTGAGSELILKNAENAVRNGNEIVFRIPLVPGYNDGR
;
A
#
# COMPACT_ATOMS: atom_id res chain seq x y z
N GLY A 1 -15.26 9.29 -27.64
CA GLY A 1 -15.81 9.36 -26.30
C GLY A 1 -17.00 10.31 -26.19
N CYS A 2 -17.85 10.11 -25.17
CA CYS A 2 -19.08 10.94 -25.02
C CYS A 2 -18.82 12.30 -24.33
N GLY A 3 -17.60 12.57 -23.85
CA GLY A 3 -17.21 13.84 -23.23
C GLY A 3 -17.79 14.16 -21.84
N LYS A 4 -18.69 13.33 -21.30
CA LYS A 4 -19.37 13.59 -20.01
C LYS A 4 -18.39 13.78 -18.84
N CYS A 5 -17.28 13.04 -18.81
CA CYS A 5 -16.28 13.14 -17.75
C CYS A 5 -15.60 14.51 -17.72
N ALA A 6 -15.36 15.13 -18.86
CA ALA A 6 -14.81 16.48 -18.94
C ALA A 6 -15.87 17.52 -18.58
N ALA A 7 -17.07 17.42 -19.16
CA ALA A 7 -18.16 18.37 -18.95
C ALA A 7 -18.64 18.43 -17.48
N LEU A 8 -18.58 17.30 -16.76
CA LEU A 8 -19.08 17.20 -15.37
C LEU A 8 -17.96 17.34 -14.32
N CYS A 9 -16.72 17.54 -14.73
CA CYS A 9 -15.64 17.68 -13.77
C CYS A 9 -15.69 19.02 -13.04
N PRO A 10 -15.96 19.07 -11.71
CA PRO A 10 -16.12 20.34 -11.00
C PRO A 10 -14.81 21.14 -10.92
N GLN A 11 -13.66 20.50 -11.18
CA GLN A 11 -12.34 21.13 -11.16
C GLN A 11 -11.77 21.38 -12.57
N GLY A 12 -12.51 21.05 -13.64
CA GLY A 12 -11.98 21.12 -15.00
C GLY A 12 -10.69 20.27 -15.19
N ALA A 13 -10.52 19.22 -14.39
CA ALA A 13 -9.32 18.40 -14.38
C ALA A 13 -9.29 17.32 -15.48
N VAL A 14 -10.34 17.20 -16.29
CA VAL A 14 -10.39 16.22 -17.39
C VAL A 14 -10.32 16.95 -18.71
N ASP A 15 -9.31 16.65 -19.51
CA ASP A 15 -9.18 17.19 -20.86
C ASP A 15 -10.35 16.75 -21.77
N ALA A 16 -10.91 17.66 -22.53
CA ALA A 16 -12.09 17.40 -23.34
C ALA A 16 -11.79 16.64 -24.64
N SER A 17 -10.54 16.61 -25.08
CA SER A 17 -10.09 15.99 -26.33
C SER A 17 -9.46 14.60 -26.08
N THR A 18 -8.54 14.50 -25.12
CA THR A 18 -7.83 13.26 -24.77
C THR A 18 -8.52 12.47 -23.68
N PHE A 19 -9.37 13.15 -22.87
CA PHE A 19 -9.99 12.63 -21.66
C PHE A 19 -8.98 12.27 -20.55
N ASP A 20 -7.74 12.73 -20.65
CA ASP A 20 -6.75 12.55 -19.60
C ASP A 20 -7.08 13.37 -18.36
N VAL A 21 -6.58 12.92 -17.22
CA VAL A 21 -6.82 13.58 -15.94
C VAL A 21 -5.59 14.33 -15.50
N ASP A 22 -5.71 15.66 -15.43
CA ASP A 22 -4.71 16.52 -14.79
C ASP A 22 -4.71 16.25 -13.27
N ARG A 23 -3.70 15.55 -12.81
CA ARG A 23 -3.57 15.14 -11.40
C ARG A 23 -3.34 16.30 -10.45
N SER A 24 -2.83 17.43 -10.94
CA SER A 24 -2.61 18.64 -10.14
C SER A 24 -3.93 19.34 -9.77
N LYS A 25 -4.95 19.24 -10.64
CA LYS A 25 -6.28 19.81 -10.43
C LYS A 25 -7.27 18.83 -9.82
N CYS A 26 -7.02 17.51 -9.96
CA CYS A 26 -7.96 16.47 -9.60
C CYS A 26 -8.09 16.29 -8.09
N THR A 27 -9.26 16.58 -7.53
CA THR A 27 -9.59 16.35 -6.11
C THR A 27 -10.04 14.91 -5.80
N ARG A 28 -10.01 14.00 -6.78
CA ARG A 28 -10.45 12.60 -6.65
C ARG A 28 -11.92 12.46 -6.19
N CYS A 29 -12.78 13.39 -6.54
CA CYS A 29 -14.20 13.38 -6.12
C CYS A 29 -15.04 12.24 -6.73
N GLY A 30 -14.55 11.55 -7.77
CA GLY A 30 -15.20 10.40 -8.38
C GLY A 30 -16.34 10.70 -9.36
N VAL A 31 -16.74 11.97 -9.57
CA VAL A 31 -17.86 12.33 -10.44
C VAL A 31 -17.68 11.79 -11.86
N CYS A 32 -16.47 11.92 -12.45
CA CYS A 32 -16.15 11.41 -13.78
C CYS A 32 -16.30 9.89 -13.89
N ALA A 33 -15.99 9.14 -12.80
CA ALA A 33 -16.13 7.69 -12.76
C ALA A 33 -17.58 7.27 -12.59
N SER A 34 -18.33 7.89 -11.66
CA SER A 34 -19.74 7.55 -11.38
C SER A 34 -20.68 7.83 -12.55
N LYS A 35 -20.31 8.76 -13.44
CA LYS A 35 -21.10 9.15 -14.63
C LYS A 35 -20.59 8.54 -15.94
N CYS A 36 -19.61 7.64 -15.87
CA CYS A 36 -19.04 6.99 -17.04
C CYS A 36 -19.79 5.70 -17.39
N TYR A 37 -20.75 5.75 -18.28
CA TYR A 37 -21.51 4.56 -18.70
C TYR A 37 -20.64 3.50 -19.41
N ALA A 38 -19.53 3.92 -20.02
CA ALA A 38 -18.60 3.01 -20.68
C ALA A 38 -17.56 2.40 -19.72
N ASN A 39 -17.61 2.71 -18.41
CA ASN A 39 -16.61 2.31 -17.43
C ASN A 39 -15.15 2.66 -17.79
N ALA A 40 -14.94 3.62 -18.69
CA ALA A 40 -13.62 4.07 -19.10
C ALA A 40 -12.91 4.92 -18.02
N LYS A 41 -13.67 5.44 -17.06
CA LYS A 41 -13.17 6.09 -15.84
C LYS A 41 -13.66 5.29 -14.64
N LYS A 42 -12.72 4.91 -13.78
CA LYS A 42 -13.00 4.16 -12.55
C LYS A 42 -12.23 4.75 -11.38
N MET A 43 -12.80 4.68 -10.19
CA MET A 43 -12.04 4.92 -8.97
C MET A 43 -11.19 3.67 -8.67
N ALA A 44 -9.92 3.87 -8.42
CA ALA A 44 -9.03 2.83 -7.91
C ALA A 44 -9.21 2.75 -6.39
N GLY A 45 -9.96 1.78 -5.93
CA GLY A 45 -10.27 1.62 -4.51
C GLY A 45 -11.52 2.39 -4.05
N ARG A 46 -11.83 2.23 -2.78
CA ARG A 46 -12.93 2.87 -2.08
C ARG A 46 -12.51 3.28 -0.67
N LYS A 47 -13.15 4.27 -0.10
CA LYS A 47 -13.00 4.58 1.32
C LYS A 47 -13.70 3.49 2.13
N VAL A 48 -13.04 3.02 3.19
CA VAL A 48 -13.56 2.04 4.12
C VAL A 48 -13.30 2.51 5.55
N THR A 49 -14.15 2.10 6.46
CA THR A 49 -13.96 2.28 7.89
C THR A 49 -13.24 1.06 8.48
N LEU A 50 -12.66 1.23 9.66
CA LEU A 50 -12.06 0.11 10.41
C LEU A 50 -13.07 -1.03 10.62
N ARG A 51 -14.31 -0.67 10.98
CA ARG A 51 -15.38 -1.65 11.18
C ARG A 51 -15.67 -2.46 9.92
N GLU A 52 -15.83 -1.79 8.77
CA GLU A 52 -16.07 -2.49 7.49
C GLU A 52 -14.93 -3.43 7.12
N MET A 53 -13.67 -3.05 7.43
CA MET A 53 -12.51 -3.93 7.21
C MET A 53 -12.53 -5.12 8.16
N MET A 54 -12.81 -4.92 9.45
CA MET A 54 -12.91 -6.02 10.40
C MET A 54 -14.06 -6.95 10.05
N ASP A 55 -15.23 -6.42 9.67
CA ASP A 55 -16.37 -7.24 9.22
C ASP A 55 -16.03 -8.10 7.99
N LEU A 56 -15.13 -7.61 7.13
CA LEU A 56 -14.63 -8.37 5.97
C LEU A 56 -13.64 -9.47 6.39
N ILE A 57 -12.69 -9.13 7.24
CA ILE A 57 -11.64 -10.04 7.75
C ILE A 57 -12.27 -11.19 8.54
N GLU A 58 -13.27 -10.90 9.36
CA GLU A 58 -13.97 -11.90 10.19
C GLU A 58 -14.71 -12.99 9.39
N LYS A 59 -15.06 -12.71 8.14
CA LYS A 59 -15.70 -13.72 7.26
C LYS A 59 -14.81 -14.93 7.03
N ASP A 60 -13.50 -14.74 7.04
CA ASP A 60 -12.53 -15.79 6.78
C ASP A 60 -11.92 -16.38 8.05
N ARG A 61 -12.46 -16.05 9.24
CA ARG A 61 -11.96 -16.50 10.54
C ARG A 61 -11.76 -18.00 10.63
N ILE A 62 -12.69 -18.78 10.09
CA ILE A 62 -12.60 -20.25 10.14
C ILE A 62 -11.34 -20.75 9.42
N PHE A 63 -10.96 -20.11 8.33
CA PHE A 63 -9.74 -20.45 7.60
C PHE A 63 -8.49 -20.10 8.39
N TYR A 64 -8.47 -18.94 9.04
CA TYR A 64 -7.34 -18.52 9.88
C TYR A 64 -7.16 -19.48 11.06
N THR A 65 -8.23 -19.83 11.74
CA THR A 65 -8.19 -20.76 12.87
C THR A 65 -7.68 -22.15 12.47
N ASN A 66 -8.11 -22.67 11.31
CA ASN A 66 -7.74 -24.01 10.86
C ASN A 66 -6.32 -24.09 10.29
N SER A 67 -5.81 -23.00 9.72
CA SER A 67 -4.49 -22.99 9.08
C SER A 67 -3.38 -22.40 9.96
N GLY A 68 -3.72 -21.75 11.06
CA GLY A 68 -2.78 -20.90 11.82
C GLY A 68 -2.38 -19.64 11.06
N GLY A 69 -3.08 -19.32 9.97
CA GLY A 69 -2.84 -18.13 9.16
C GLY A 69 -3.55 -16.89 9.69
N GLY A 70 -3.68 -15.89 8.83
CA GLY A 70 -4.29 -14.62 9.19
C GLY A 70 -4.44 -13.70 7.99
N VAL A 71 -4.31 -12.40 8.24
CA VAL A 71 -4.48 -11.35 7.25
C VAL A 71 -3.13 -10.75 6.84
N THR A 72 -2.92 -10.59 5.54
CA THR A 72 -1.78 -9.85 5.02
C THR A 72 -2.24 -8.49 4.49
N ILE A 73 -1.64 -7.43 5.00
CA ILE A 73 -1.90 -6.06 4.55
C ILE A 73 -0.82 -5.69 3.53
N GLY A 74 -1.23 -5.59 2.29
CA GLY A 74 -0.41 -5.16 1.17
C GLY A 74 -0.96 -3.89 0.54
N GLY A 75 -0.80 -3.74 -0.77
CA GLY A 75 -1.35 -2.64 -1.56
C GLY A 75 -0.31 -2.04 -2.48
N GLY A 76 -0.27 -0.71 -2.65
CA GLY A 76 0.89 -0.01 -3.20
C GLY A 76 2.01 -0.02 -2.16
N GLU A 77 1.83 0.73 -1.08
CA GLU A 77 2.69 0.70 0.10
C GLU A 77 1.77 0.74 1.34
N SER A 78 1.83 -0.30 2.17
CA SER A 78 0.97 -0.43 3.36
C SER A 78 1.20 0.70 4.36
N THR A 79 2.44 1.11 4.55
CA THR A 79 2.81 2.18 5.49
C THR A 79 2.45 3.58 5.02
N ALA A 80 2.02 3.77 3.75
CA ALA A 80 1.53 5.06 3.26
C ALA A 80 0.22 5.52 3.95
N GLN A 81 -0.49 4.60 4.60
CA GLN A 81 -1.68 4.86 5.41
C GLN A 81 -1.47 4.34 6.84
N HIS A 82 -0.28 4.61 7.40
CA HIS A 82 0.21 4.03 8.65
C HIS A 82 -0.79 4.15 9.81
N GLU A 83 -1.47 5.29 9.99
CA GLU A 83 -2.45 5.49 11.05
C GLU A 83 -3.60 4.48 10.96
N PHE A 84 -4.19 4.32 9.77
CA PHE A 84 -5.28 3.37 9.55
C PHE A 84 -4.81 1.92 9.67
N VAL A 85 -3.62 1.62 9.12
CA VAL A 85 -3.05 0.27 9.15
C VAL A 85 -2.70 -0.13 10.58
N GLU A 86 -2.14 0.78 11.38
CA GLU A 86 -1.85 0.53 12.79
C GLU A 86 -3.12 0.19 13.57
N GLU A 87 -4.21 0.96 13.41
CA GLU A 87 -5.49 0.67 14.07
C GLU A 87 -6.11 -0.65 13.61
N LEU A 88 -5.96 -0.98 12.33
CA LEU A 88 -6.43 -2.27 11.80
C LEU A 88 -5.64 -3.45 12.40
N LEU A 89 -4.32 -3.33 12.50
CA LEU A 89 -3.46 -4.35 13.12
C LEU A 89 -3.79 -4.55 14.60
N LYS A 90 -4.00 -3.46 15.36
CA LYS A 90 -4.45 -3.53 16.75
C LYS A 90 -5.78 -4.27 16.88
N ALA A 91 -6.74 -3.98 15.98
CA ALA A 91 -8.03 -4.64 15.98
C ALA A 91 -7.92 -6.15 15.66
N CYS A 92 -7.08 -6.51 14.68
CA CYS A 92 -6.80 -7.92 14.36
C CYS A 92 -6.16 -8.64 15.55
N ARG A 93 -5.17 -8.04 16.20
CA ARG A 93 -4.52 -8.58 17.40
C ARG A 93 -5.52 -8.78 18.54
N ALA A 94 -6.40 -7.79 18.79
CA ALA A 94 -7.46 -7.90 19.80
C ALA A 94 -8.45 -9.04 19.50
N SER A 95 -8.61 -9.36 18.22
CA SER A 95 -9.44 -10.48 17.73
C SER A 95 -8.68 -11.81 17.60
N HIS A 96 -7.42 -11.88 18.05
CA HIS A 96 -6.55 -13.06 17.91
C HIS A 96 -6.39 -13.53 16.45
N ILE A 97 -6.30 -12.61 15.52
CA ILE A 97 -6.02 -12.87 14.11
C ILE A 97 -4.55 -12.53 13.85
N HIS A 98 -3.79 -13.50 13.36
CA HIS A 98 -2.38 -13.31 12.96
C HIS A 98 -2.29 -12.31 11.81
N THR A 99 -1.26 -11.47 11.83
CA THR A 99 -1.11 -10.38 10.88
C THR A 99 0.24 -10.40 10.19
N ALA A 100 0.24 -10.08 8.90
CA ALA A 100 1.46 -9.81 8.14
C ALA A 100 1.30 -8.50 7.37
N ILE A 101 2.43 -7.80 7.15
CA ILE A 101 2.49 -6.65 6.22
C ILE A 101 3.48 -6.92 5.10
N GLU A 102 3.19 -6.34 3.93
CA GLU A 102 4.14 -6.21 2.84
C GLU A 102 4.51 -4.75 2.70
N THR A 103 5.79 -4.42 2.81
CA THR A 103 6.28 -3.04 2.81
C THR A 103 7.70 -2.94 2.27
N CYS A 104 8.04 -1.81 1.65
CA CYS A 104 9.42 -1.43 1.42
C CYS A 104 9.98 -0.54 2.54
N GLY A 105 9.19 -0.19 3.53
CA GLY A 105 9.60 0.63 4.66
C GLY A 105 9.96 2.07 4.30
N TYR A 106 9.46 2.61 3.19
CA TYR A 106 9.74 3.99 2.78
C TYR A 106 8.85 4.99 3.52
N GLY A 107 9.29 5.45 4.68
CA GLY A 107 8.61 6.41 5.53
C GLY A 107 9.48 6.85 6.70
N LYS A 108 9.09 7.90 7.40
CA LYS A 108 9.77 8.27 8.64
C LYS A 108 9.49 7.18 9.68
N TRP A 109 10.54 6.68 10.33
CA TRP A 109 10.39 5.60 11.30
C TRP A 109 9.37 5.89 12.39
N ASP A 110 9.41 7.11 12.93
CA ASP A 110 8.50 7.53 14.00
C ASP A 110 7.02 7.47 13.59
N ASP A 111 6.73 7.71 12.29
CA ASP A 111 5.38 7.66 11.75
C ASP A 111 4.92 6.20 11.52
N ILE A 112 5.83 5.33 11.05
CA ILE A 112 5.48 3.96 10.64
C ILE A 112 5.74 2.90 11.72
N LYS A 113 6.46 3.24 12.79
CA LYS A 113 6.84 2.30 13.86
C LYS A 113 5.64 1.58 14.46
N GLY A 114 4.51 2.28 14.67
CA GLY A 114 3.29 1.70 15.21
C GLY A 114 2.73 0.55 14.36
N VAL A 115 2.94 0.58 13.04
CA VAL A 115 2.59 -0.54 12.16
C VAL A 115 3.45 -1.76 12.47
N PHE A 116 4.77 -1.57 12.61
CA PHE A 116 5.71 -2.65 12.96
C PHE A 116 5.47 -3.21 14.36
N ASP A 117 5.16 -2.37 15.35
CA ASP A 117 4.87 -2.78 16.73
C ASP A 117 3.64 -3.69 16.84
N ASN A 118 2.71 -3.59 15.89
CA ASN A 118 1.45 -4.31 15.92
C ASN A 118 1.34 -5.41 14.85
N THR A 119 2.42 -5.70 14.12
CA THR A 119 2.48 -6.75 13.09
C THR A 119 3.21 -7.98 13.64
N ASP A 120 2.69 -9.17 13.37
CA ASP A 120 3.33 -10.43 13.77
C ASP A 120 4.45 -10.79 12.79
N GLN A 121 4.26 -10.63 11.47
CA GLN A 121 5.25 -10.93 10.44
C GLN A 121 5.40 -9.80 9.42
N VAL A 122 6.62 -9.50 9.04
CA VAL A 122 6.94 -8.45 8.05
C VAL A 122 7.59 -9.06 6.81
N PHE A 123 6.98 -8.91 5.65
CA PHE A 123 7.60 -9.13 4.35
C PHE A 123 8.21 -7.81 3.89
N PHE A 124 9.53 -7.70 4.01
CA PHE A 124 10.24 -6.46 3.73
C PHE A 124 10.90 -6.51 2.35
N ASP A 125 10.45 -5.65 1.45
CA ASP A 125 10.90 -5.61 0.07
C ASP A 125 12.15 -4.73 -0.11
N LEU A 126 13.28 -5.33 -0.44
CA LEU A 126 14.50 -4.65 -0.86
C LEU A 126 14.68 -4.77 -2.37
N LYS A 127 14.55 -3.68 -3.11
CA LYS A 127 14.63 -3.72 -4.59
C LYS A 127 16.10 -3.70 -5.09
N ALA A 128 16.97 -2.98 -4.40
CA ALA A 128 18.42 -2.98 -4.53
C ALA A 128 19.06 -2.41 -3.26
N ILE A 129 20.27 -2.85 -2.92
CA ILE A 129 21.05 -2.30 -1.80
C ILE A 129 21.78 -1.04 -2.24
N ASP A 130 22.40 -1.07 -3.43
CA ASP A 130 23.06 0.11 -3.99
C ASP A 130 22.06 1.25 -4.22
N THR A 131 22.36 2.40 -3.64
CA THR A 131 21.41 3.54 -3.61
C THR A 131 21.20 4.18 -4.96
N ARG A 132 22.23 4.14 -5.84
CA ARG A 132 22.14 4.69 -7.19
C ARG A 132 21.25 3.78 -8.03
N LEU A 133 21.53 2.49 -8.01
CA LEU A 133 20.71 1.48 -8.69
C LEU A 133 19.25 1.51 -8.18
N HIS A 134 19.05 1.59 -6.86
CA HIS A 134 17.71 1.68 -6.29
C HIS A 134 16.95 2.90 -6.80
N ARG A 135 17.62 4.06 -6.89
CA ARG A 135 17.03 5.29 -7.41
C ARG A 135 16.67 5.19 -8.89
N ASP A 136 17.53 4.56 -9.69
CA ASP A 136 17.28 4.35 -11.12
C ASP A 136 16.08 3.42 -11.36
N LEU A 137 15.90 2.41 -10.50
CA LEU A 137 14.82 1.43 -10.63
C LEU A 137 13.47 1.89 -10.02
N THR A 138 13.51 2.73 -8.97
CA THR A 138 12.31 3.05 -8.17
C THR A 138 12.01 4.53 -8.03
N GLY A 139 12.95 5.40 -8.37
CA GLY A 139 12.85 6.84 -8.17
C GLY A 139 13.32 7.33 -6.80
N ALA A 140 13.66 6.43 -5.85
CA ALA A 140 14.14 6.79 -4.51
C ALA A 140 15.43 6.05 -4.15
N GLY A 141 16.26 6.63 -3.29
CA GLY A 141 17.44 5.95 -2.75
C GLY A 141 17.08 4.87 -1.74
N SER A 142 18.02 3.97 -1.46
CA SER A 142 17.84 2.85 -0.53
C SER A 142 18.14 3.20 0.94
N GLU A 143 18.74 4.34 1.23
CA GLU A 143 19.31 4.68 2.55
C GLU A 143 18.23 4.66 3.67
N LEU A 144 17.09 5.29 3.42
CA LEU A 144 15.98 5.30 4.38
C LEU A 144 15.38 3.91 4.57
N ILE A 145 15.24 3.17 3.48
CA ILE A 145 14.70 1.80 3.46
C ILE A 145 15.59 0.87 4.29
N LEU A 146 16.91 0.89 4.05
CA LEU A 146 17.87 0.07 4.78
C LEU A 146 17.90 0.42 6.27
N LYS A 147 17.87 1.72 6.59
CA LYS A 147 17.78 2.17 7.99
C LYS A 147 16.51 1.66 8.68
N ASN A 148 15.38 1.69 7.99
CA ASN A 148 14.12 1.18 8.53
C ASN A 148 14.08 -0.34 8.61
N ALA A 149 14.75 -1.05 7.70
CA ALA A 149 14.97 -2.49 7.82
C ALA A 149 15.75 -2.85 9.10
N GLU A 150 16.87 -2.12 9.38
CA GLU A 150 17.61 -2.29 10.63
C GLU A 150 16.75 -1.96 11.86
N ASN A 151 15.97 -0.88 11.81
CA ASN A 151 15.09 -0.50 12.92
C ASN A 151 14.04 -1.59 13.19
N ALA A 152 13.43 -2.17 12.15
CA ALA A 152 12.46 -3.24 12.28
C ALA A 152 13.09 -4.51 12.91
N VAL A 153 14.32 -4.89 12.50
CA VAL A 153 15.07 -5.98 13.14
C VAL A 153 15.32 -5.68 14.61
N ARG A 154 15.81 -4.48 14.94
CA ARG A 154 16.06 -4.06 16.34
C ARG A 154 14.78 -3.98 17.17
N ASN A 155 13.66 -3.72 16.54
CA ASN A 155 12.32 -3.69 17.17
C ASN A 155 11.82 -5.11 17.53
N GLY A 156 12.49 -6.17 17.05
CA GLY A 156 12.17 -7.57 17.34
C GLY A 156 11.12 -8.19 16.42
N ASN A 157 10.83 -7.56 15.28
CA ASN A 157 9.88 -8.10 14.31
C ASN A 157 10.41 -9.39 13.67
N GLU A 158 9.53 -10.34 13.39
CA GLU A 158 9.82 -11.46 12.51
C GLU A 158 9.78 -10.95 11.05
N ILE A 159 10.94 -10.98 10.38
CA ILE A 159 11.12 -10.36 9.07
C ILE A 159 11.55 -11.39 8.03
N VAL A 160 10.87 -11.39 6.90
CA VAL A 160 11.29 -12.05 5.66
C VAL A 160 11.67 -10.99 4.66
N PHE A 161 12.96 -10.86 4.36
CA PHE A 161 13.44 -9.99 3.30
C PHE A 161 13.17 -10.62 1.93
N ARG A 162 12.54 -9.85 1.04
CA ARG A 162 12.26 -10.26 -0.34
C ARG A 162 13.05 -9.38 -1.31
N ILE A 163 13.81 -10.00 -2.19
CA ILE A 163 14.59 -9.30 -3.23
C ILE A 163 14.15 -9.82 -4.58
N PRO A 164 13.45 -9.02 -5.40
CA PRO A 164 13.12 -9.40 -6.77
C PRO A 164 14.40 -9.39 -7.60
N LEU A 165 14.86 -10.57 -8.03
CA LEU A 165 16.04 -10.69 -8.88
C LEU A 165 15.63 -10.47 -10.34
N VAL A 166 16.15 -9.41 -10.96
CA VAL A 166 15.87 -9.04 -12.35
C VAL A 166 17.16 -9.11 -13.17
N PRO A 167 17.29 -10.11 -14.08
CA PRO A 167 18.49 -10.29 -14.88
C PRO A 167 18.87 -9.03 -15.67
N GLY A 168 20.14 -8.67 -15.63
CA GLY A 168 20.69 -7.48 -16.28
C GLY A 168 20.49 -6.17 -15.52
N TYR A 169 19.80 -6.19 -14.37
CA TYR A 169 19.55 -5.00 -13.54
C TYR A 169 20.18 -5.12 -12.15
N ASN A 170 19.76 -6.11 -11.37
CA ASN A 170 20.23 -6.26 -9.99
C ASN A 170 20.81 -7.65 -9.68
N ASP A 171 21.16 -8.43 -10.71
CA ASP A 171 21.81 -9.73 -10.63
C ASP A 171 23.35 -9.68 -10.67
N GLY A 172 23.92 -8.47 -10.66
CA GLY A 172 25.38 -8.25 -10.60
C GLY A 172 25.97 -8.65 -9.23
N ARG A 173 27.28 -9.00 -9.25
CA ARG A 173 28.07 -9.26 -8.04
C ARG A 173 28.57 -7.98 -7.41
#